data_ead1ddb539c62c8f99c304cdf8bcf856
#
_entry.id   ead1ddb539c62c8f99c304cdf8bcf856
#
_cell.length_a   1.000
_cell.length_b   1.000
_cell.length_c   1.000
_cell.angle_alpha   90.00
_cell.angle_beta   90.00
_cell.angle_gamma   90.00
#
_symmetry.space_group_name_H-M   'P 1'
#
loop_
_entity.id
_entity.type
_entity.pdbx_description
1 polymer ?
#
loop_
_entity_poly.entity_id
_entity_poly.type
_entity_poly.pdbx_seq_one_letter_code
_entity_poly.pdbx_strand_id
1 'polypeptide(L)'
;MPLDIQFGEKENFNKVLFDLNSLFAEMSQLNSVQNIVILDACRNNPFGEADTAGGRLISVGLAPLKAPFSTLIAYATEPGGVASDGRAKNGIYTKHLLRHIDKKITVEEVFKKVRKGVAKETRNKQIPWEHSSLLREVFINPPRNKNVPDLIAF
;
A
#
# COMPACT_ATOMS: atom_id res chain seq x y z
N MET A 1 -9.86 -6.08 -3.40
CA MET A 1 -11.17 -6.66 -2.98
C MET A 1 -11.22 -8.10 -3.46
N PRO A 2 -11.63 -9.06 -2.63
CA PRO A 2 -11.87 -10.42 -3.11
C PRO A 2 -12.91 -10.40 -4.24
N LEU A 3 -12.72 -11.24 -5.27
CA LEU A 3 -13.56 -11.25 -6.47
C LEU A 3 -14.91 -11.96 -6.32
N ASP A 4 -15.13 -12.57 -5.17
CA ASP A 4 -16.28 -13.45 -4.85
C ASP A 4 -17.30 -12.83 -3.91
N ILE A 5 -17.21 -11.51 -3.65
CA ILE A 5 -18.16 -10.83 -2.78
C ILE A 5 -19.47 -10.53 -3.53
N GLN A 6 -20.56 -11.18 -3.10
CA GLN A 6 -21.91 -10.77 -3.47
C GLN A 6 -22.37 -9.62 -2.57
N PHE A 7 -22.61 -8.45 -3.18
CA PHE A 7 -23.09 -7.25 -2.49
C PHE A 7 -24.58 -7.41 -2.13
N GLY A 8 -24.87 -7.92 -0.95
CA GLY A 8 -26.19 -7.97 -0.36
C GLY A 8 -26.12 -7.58 1.11
N GLU A 9 -26.77 -6.46 1.48
CA GLU A 9 -26.96 -5.92 2.82
C GLU A 9 -25.70 -5.42 3.57
N LYS A 10 -25.79 -4.19 4.13
CA LYS A 10 -24.73 -3.47 4.86
C LYS A 10 -24.09 -4.28 6.00
N GLU A 11 -24.81 -5.23 6.57
CA GLU A 11 -24.33 -6.05 7.71
C GLU A 11 -23.23 -7.06 7.34
N ASN A 12 -23.11 -7.44 6.06
CA ASN A 12 -22.13 -8.42 5.63
C ASN A 12 -20.74 -7.81 5.30
N PHE A 13 -20.64 -6.49 5.12
CA PHE A 13 -19.37 -5.84 4.76
C PHE A 13 -18.28 -6.02 5.80
N ASN A 14 -18.60 -5.89 7.09
CA ASN A 14 -17.62 -6.04 8.19
C ASN A 14 -17.06 -7.47 8.31
N LYS A 15 -17.74 -8.47 7.75
CA LYS A 15 -17.27 -9.87 7.76
C LYS A 15 -16.38 -10.22 6.57
N VAL A 16 -16.43 -9.40 5.52
CA VAL A 16 -15.78 -9.70 4.23
C VAL A 16 -14.61 -8.76 3.96
N LEU A 17 -14.59 -7.58 4.60
CA LEU A 17 -13.50 -6.64 4.47
C LEU A 17 -12.30 -7.07 5.32
N PHE A 18 -11.14 -7.06 4.72
CA PHE A 18 -9.89 -7.30 5.44
C PHE A 18 -9.59 -6.13 6.37
N ASP A 19 -9.53 -6.39 7.69
CA ASP A 19 -9.21 -5.37 8.68
C ASP A 19 -7.70 -5.18 8.83
N LEU A 20 -7.21 -4.07 8.33
CA LEU A 20 -5.80 -3.71 8.43
C LEU A 20 -5.35 -3.47 9.89
N ASN A 21 -6.25 -3.08 10.80
CA ASN A 21 -5.87 -2.90 12.20
C ASN A 21 -5.57 -4.24 12.87
N SER A 22 -6.34 -5.29 12.54
CA SER A 22 -6.06 -6.64 13.01
C SER A 22 -4.71 -7.13 12.48
N LEU A 23 -4.40 -6.91 11.20
CA LEU A 23 -3.09 -7.23 10.63
C LEU A 23 -1.97 -6.50 11.40
N PHE A 24 -2.12 -5.21 11.65
CA PHE A 24 -1.09 -4.44 12.36
C PHE A 24 -0.94 -4.84 13.82
N ALA A 25 -2.03 -5.25 14.48
CA ALA A 25 -1.97 -5.80 15.82
C ALA A 25 -1.15 -7.11 15.86
N GLU A 26 -1.37 -8.01 14.90
CA GLU A 26 -0.60 -9.23 14.76
C GLU A 26 0.87 -8.95 14.42
N MET A 27 1.13 -8.05 13.46
CA MET A 27 2.50 -7.65 13.10
C MET A 27 3.25 -7.03 14.28
N SER A 28 2.56 -6.33 15.18
CA SER A 28 3.16 -5.74 16.39
C SER A 28 3.64 -6.79 17.39
N GLN A 29 3.08 -8.01 17.33
CA GLN A 29 3.50 -9.14 18.17
C GLN A 29 4.68 -9.91 17.58
N LEU A 30 4.93 -9.72 16.28
CA LEU A 30 6.10 -10.31 15.62
C LEU A 30 7.33 -9.47 15.96
N ASN A 31 8.42 -10.13 16.30
CA ASN A 31 9.71 -9.47 16.51
C ASN A 31 10.36 -9.07 15.16
N SER A 32 9.55 -8.60 14.21
CA SER A 32 10.03 -8.13 12.92
C SER A 32 10.85 -6.86 13.09
N VAL A 33 12.02 -6.84 12.50
CA VAL A 33 12.90 -5.65 12.52
C VAL A 33 12.33 -4.54 11.64
N GLN A 34 11.66 -4.91 10.55
CA GLN A 34 11.10 -3.97 9.57
C GLN A 34 9.89 -4.58 8.86
N ASN A 35 8.91 -3.77 8.56
CA ASN A 35 7.71 -4.19 7.87
C ASN A 35 7.46 -3.35 6.61
N ILE A 36 7.05 -3.99 5.53
CA ILE A 36 6.63 -3.32 4.30
C ILE A 36 5.23 -3.82 3.96
N VAL A 37 4.28 -2.91 3.90
CA VAL A 37 2.88 -3.18 3.54
C VAL A 37 2.57 -2.43 2.26
N ILE A 38 2.09 -3.14 1.25
CA ILE A 38 1.76 -2.58 -0.06
C ILE A 38 0.27 -2.76 -0.31
N LEU A 39 -0.44 -1.66 -0.50
CA LEU A 39 -1.88 -1.60 -0.67
C LEU A 39 -2.22 -1.06 -2.06
N ASP A 40 -2.58 -1.96 -2.99
CA ASP A 40 -3.07 -1.58 -4.32
C ASP A 40 -4.60 -1.56 -4.29
N ALA A 41 -5.15 -0.47 -3.77
CA ALA A 41 -6.58 -0.25 -3.64
C ALA A 41 -6.92 1.24 -3.74
N CYS A 42 -8.16 1.54 -4.13
CA CYS A 42 -8.70 2.88 -4.05
C CYS A 42 -8.77 3.36 -2.59
N ARG A 43 -8.54 4.64 -2.38
CA ARG A 43 -8.63 5.30 -1.05
C ARG A 43 -9.83 6.23 -0.93
N ASN A 44 -10.75 6.17 -1.89
CA ASN A 44 -12.05 6.81 -1.81
C ASN A 44 -13.06 5.87 -1.12
N ASN A 45 -14.08 6.43 -0.48
CA ASN A 45 -15.23 5.65 -0.05
C ASN A 45 -16.25 5.60 -1.18
N PRO A 46 -16.46 4.43 -1.81
CA PRO A 46 -17.47 4.30 -2.87
C PRO A 46 -18.91 4.44 -2.34
N PHE A 47 -19.10 4.39 -1.02
CA PHE A 47 -20.41 4.49 -0.34
C PHE A 47 -20.64 5.85 0.34
N GLY A 48 -19.71 6.82 0.13
CA GLY A 48 -19.76 8.12 0.77
C GLY A 48 -20.69 9.08 0.04
N GLU A 49 -22.01 8.94 0.21
CA GLU A 49 -22.82 10.14 0.34
C GLU A 49 -22.46 10.78 1.67
N ALA A 50 -22.16 12.08 1.62
CA ALA A 50 -21.91 12.86 2.83
C ALA A 50 -23.15 12.74 3.72
N ASP A 51 -23.04 11.93 4.76
CA ASP A 51 -24.02 11.94 5.84
C ASP A 51 -23.89 13.30 6.55
N THR A 52 -24.70 14.26 6.09
CA THR A 52 -24.74 15.64 6.58
C THR A 52 -25.41 15.76 7.94
N ALA A 53 -25.40 14.69 8.74
CA ALA A 53 -25.78 14.76 10.13
C ALA A 53 -24.66 15.44 10.93
N GLY A 54 -24.70 16.78 10.99
CA GLY A 54 -23.91 17.55 11.92
C GLY A 54 -22.68 18.30 11.39
N GLY A 55 -22.59 18.58 10.07
CA GLY A 55 -21.60 19.56 9.57
C GLY A 55 -20.12 19.17 9.69
N ARG A 56 -19.82 17.93 9.98
CA ARG A 56 -18.46 17.41 10.04
C ARG A 56 -18.21 16.60 8.78
N LEU A 57 -17.40 17.13 7.89
CA LEU A 57 -16.81 16.35 6.79
C LEU A 57 -16.04 15.20 7.43
N ILE A 58 -16.67 14.03 7.55
CA ILE A 58 -15.95 12.80 7.82
C ILE A 58 -15.14 12.55 6.55
N SER A 59 -13.85 12.83 6.63
CA SER A 59 -12.89 12.49 5.60
C SER A 59 -12.94 10.98 5.40
N VAL A 60 -13.68 10.55 4.40
CA VAL A 60 -13.89 9.14 4.09
C VAL A 60 -12.71 8.66 3.26
N GLY A 61 -11.60 8.48 3.94
CA GLY A 61 -10.44 7.74 3.46
C GLY A 61 -10.09 6.70 4.53
N LEU A 62 -9.16 5.81 4.24
CA LEU A 62 -8.61 4.91 5.26
C LEU A 62 -8.28 5.75 6.51
N ALA A 63 -8.93 5.43 7.63
CA ALA A 63 -8.66 6.07 8.92
C ALA A 63 -7.14 6.04 9.21
N PRO A 64 -6.59 6.98 9.99
CA PRO A 64 -5.19 6.94 10.38
C PRO A 64 -4.86 5.56 10.96
N LEU A 65 -4.08 4.78 10.22
CA LEU A 65 -3.68 3.44 10.62
C LEU A 65 -2.52 3.56 11.61
N LYS A 66 -2.65 2.96 12.78
CA LYS A 66 -1.57 2.86 13.76
C LYS A 66 -0.69 1.66 13.39
N ALA A 67 0.23 1.88 12.44
CA ALA A 67 1.18 0.86 12.05
C ALA A 67 2.20 0.57 13.16
N PRO A 68 2.75 -0.67 13.23
CA PRO A 68 3.88 -1.00 14.07
C PRO A 68 5.09 -0.09 13.80
N PHE A 69 5.97 -0.01 14.78
CA PHE A 69 7.25 0.68 14.62
C PHE A 69 8.06 0.07 13.47
N SER A 70 8.86 0.89 12.79
CA SER A 70 9.69 0.49 11.65
C SER A 70 8.89 -0.12 10.49
N THR A 71 7.78 0.50 10.14
CA THR A 71 6.88 0.08 9.06
C THR A 71 6.86 1.11 7.94
N LEU A 72 6.91 0.65 6.68
CA LEU A 72 6.56 1.42 5.50
C LEU A 72 5.23 0.90 4.95
N ILE A 73 4.26 1.80 4.76
CA ILE A 73 2.99 1.51 4.09
C ILE A 73 2.97 2.27 2.77
N ALA A 74 2.89 1.53 1.67
CA ALA A 74 2.79 2.09 0.33
C ALA A 74 1.37 1.93 -0.21
N TYR A 75 0.80 3.01 -0.71
CA TYR A 75 -0.56 3.09 -1.25
C TYR A 75 -0.50 3.38 -2.75
N ALA A 76 -1.41 2.77 -3.50
CA ALA A 76 -1.52 3.01 -4.94
C ALA A 76 -1.91 4.45 -5.29
N THR A 77 -2.54 5.18 -4.37
CA THR A 77 -3.00 6.56 -4.58
C THR A 77 -2.99 7.37 -3.28
N GLU A 78 -3.10 8.70 -3.38
CA GLU A 78 -3.26 9.64 -2.30
C GLU A 78 -4.58 9.45 -1.52
N PRO A 79 -4.72 10.01 -0.30
CA PRO A 79 -5.97 10.00 0.43
C PRO A 79 -7.13 10.57 -0.39
N GLY A 80 -8.26 9.84 -0.44
CA GLY A 80 -9.43 10.22 -1.25
C GLY A 80 -9.27 9.94 -2.75
N GLY A 81 -8.12 9.45 -3.19
CA GLY A 81 -7.84 9.17 -4.60
C GLY A 81 -8.38 7.81 -5.06
N VAL A 82 -8.44 7.65 -6.39
CA VAL A 82 -8.86 6.43 -7.06
C VAL A 82 -7.64 5.78 -7.72
N ALA A 83 -7.42 4.50 -7.44
CA ALA A 83 -6.45 3.69 -8.17
C ALA A 83 -7.07 3.20 -9.48
N SER A 84 -6.34 3.36 -10.58
CA SER A 84 -6.81 2.95 -11.91
C SER A 84 -6.33 1.54 -12.24
N ASP A 85 -7.26 0.69 -12.64
CA ASP A 85 -6.95 -0.68 -13.10
C ASP A 85 -6.21 -0.69 -14.45
N GLY A 86 -6.23 0.43 -15.17
CA GLY A 86 -5.61 0.51 -16.50
C GLY A 86 -6.33 -0.36 -17.53
N ARG A 87 -5.65 -0.62 -18.67
CA ARG A 87 -6.14 -1.50 -19.75
C ARG A 87 -5.34 -2.79 -19.90
N ALA A 88 -4.38 -3.02 -19.02
CA ALA A 88 -3.46 -4.16 -19.04
C ALA A 88 -3.87 -5.22 -18.00
N LYS A 89 -3.11 -6.33 -17.95
CA LYS A 89 -3.32 -7.43 -17.00
C LYS A 89 -3.24 -6.97 -15.53
N ASN A 90 -2.45 -5.94 -15.23
CA ASN A 90 -2.26 -5.39 -13.89
C ASN A 90 -2.69 -3.93 -13.87
N GLY A 91 -3.16 -3.45 -12.72
CA GLY A 91 -3.39 -2.05 -12.45
C GLY A 91 -2.13 -1.20 -12.71
N ILE A 92 -2.31 0.11 -12.94
CA ILE A 92 -1.20 1.01 -13.30
C ILE A 92 -0.13 1.02 -12.19
N TYR A 93 -0.54 1.02 -10.93
CA TYR A 93 0.39 0.99 -9.80
C TYR A 93 1.22 -0.30 -9.77
N THR A 94 0.58 -1.46 -9.76
CA THR A 94 1.26 -2.76 -9.78
C THR A 94 2.16 -2.91 -10.99
N LYS A 95 1.77 -2.44 -12.17
CA LYS A 95 2.62 -2.43 -13.38
C LYS A 95 3.94 -1.68 -13.15
N HIS A 96 3.89 -0.50 -12.53
CA HIS A 96 5.10 0.27 -12.22
C HIS A 96 5.89 -0.34 -11.06
N LEU A 97 5.23 -0.92 -10.07
CA LEU A 97 5.89 -1.62 -8.97
C LEU A 97 6.74 -2.78 -9.49
N LEU A 98 6.18 -3.65 -10.32
CA LEU A 98 6.88 -4.80 -10.91
C LEU A 98 8.11 -4.43 -11.75
N ARG A 99 8.21 -3.19 -12.25
CA ARG A 99 9.38 -2.69 -12.99
C ARG A 99 10.54 -2.29 -12.11
N HIS A 100 10.30 -2.10 -10.82
CA HIS A 100 11.28 -1.50 -9.93
C HIS A 100 11.56 -2.32 -8.67
N ILE A 101 10.68 -3.26 -8.29
CA ILE A 101 10.74 -3.98 -7.03
C ILE A 101 11.97 -4.89 -6.89
N ASP A 102 12.49 -5.38 -7.99
CA ASP A 102 13.66 -6.26 -8.05
C ASP A 102 14.99 -5.51 -8.18
N LYS A 103 14.95 -4.18 -8.26
CA LYS A 103 16.17 -3.37 -8.38
C LYS A 103 16.93 -3.31 -7.06
N LYS A 104 18.26 -3.23 -7.18
CA LYS A 104 19.20 -3.16 -6.05
C LYS A 104 19.31 -1.73 -5.51
N ILE A 105 18.18 -1.16 -5.16
CA ILE A 105 18.01 0.19 -4.60
C ILE A 105 17.16 0.10 -3.34
N THR A 106 17.17 1.14 -2.51
CA THR A 106 16.36 1.17 -1.29
C THR A 106 14.88 1.11 -1.60
N VAL A 107 14.09 0.63 -0.67
CA VAL A 107 12.63 0.54 -0.82
C VAL A 107 12.00 1.91 -1.07
N GLU A 108 12.52 2.96 -0.43
CA GLU A 108 12.09 4.35 -0.64
C GLU A 108 12.35 4.81 -2.08
N GLU A 109 13.51 4.44 -2.64
CA GLU A 109 13.81 4.73 -4.04
C GLU A 109 12.93 3.94 -5.00
N VAL A 110 12.59 2.68 -4.66
CA VAL A 110 11.62 1.89 -5.44
C VAL A 110 10.31 2.65 -5.53
N PHE A 111 9.70 3.01 -4.40
CA PHE A 111 8.40 3.68 -4.38
C PHE A 111 8.43 5.08 -5.00
N LYS A 112 9.52 5.82 -4.84
CA LYS A 112 9.72 7.11 -5.54
C LYS A 112 9.70 6.94 -7.06
N LYS A 113 10.31 5.88 -7.61
CA LYS A 113 10.28 5.58 -9.05
C LYS A 113 8.89 5.13 -9.49
N VAL A 114 8.21 4.32 -8.69
CA VAL A 114 6.82 3.89 -8.91
C VAL A 114 5.92 5.11 -9.00
N ARG A 115 5.95 5.99 -8.00
CA ARG A 115 5.16 7.24 -7.96
C ARG A 115 5.37 8.07 -9.21
N LYS A 116 6.63 8.30 -9.60
CA LYS A 116 6.95 9.06 -10.81
C LYS A 116 6.38 8.41 -12.07
N GLY A 117 6.43 7.09 -12.18
CA GLY A 117 5.90 6.34 -13.31
C GLY A 117 4.38 6.42 -13.40
N VAL A 118 3.69 6.19 -12.27
CA VAL A 118 2.22 6.25 -12.18
C VAL A 118 1.72 7.67 -12.48
N ALA A 119 2.30 8.69 -11.82
CA ALA A 119 1.92 10.09 -12.04
C ALA A 119 2.06 10.49 -13.51
N LYS A 120 3.17 10.12 -14.15
CA LYS A 120 3.38 10.40 -15.58
C LYS A 120 2.34 9.71 -16.46
N GLU A 121 2.07 8.42 -16.24
CA GLU A 121 1.14 7.64 -17.05
C GLU A 121 -0.30 8.10 -16.90
N THR A 122 -0.69 8.47 -15.69
CA THR A 122 -2.05 8.94 -15.37
C THR A 122 -2.24 10.44 -15.59
N ARG A 123 -1.21 11.17 -16.04
CA ARG A 123 -1.22 12.64 -16.14
C ARG A 123 -1.58 13.30 -14.81
N ASN A 124 -0.95 12.83 -13.73
CA ASN A 124 -1.17 13.24 -12.34
C ASN A 124 -2.59 13.01 -11.79
N LYS A 125 -3.36 12.11 -12.41
CA LYS A 125 -4.68 11.72 -11.87
C LYS A 125 -4.59 10.66 -10.76
N GLN A 126 -3.44 10.02 -10.62
CA GLN A 126 -3.16 9.06 -9.56
C GLN A 126 -1.74 9.29 -9.05
N ILE A 127 -1.62 9.61 -7.78
CA ILE A 127 -0.34 9.88 -7.13
C ILE A 127 -0.15 8.86 -6.00
N PRO A 128 0.70 7.83 -6.17
CA PRO A 128 1.06 6.91 -5.09
C PRO A 128 1.64 7.65 -3.90
N TRP A 129 1.34 7.15 -2.72
CA TRP A 129 1.73 7.77 -1.46
C TRP A 129 2.35 6.74 -0.52
N GLU A 130 3.30 7.14 0.31
CA GLU A 130 3.87 6.29 1.36
C GLU A 130 3.82 6.97 2.72
N HIS A 131 3.65 6.13 3.76
CA HIS A 131 3.92 6.46 5.15
C HIS A 131 5.06 5.57 5.61
N SER A 132 6.16 6.15 6.07
CA SER A 132 7.33 5.39 6.50
C SER A 132 7.78 5.84 7.89
N SER A 133 8.04 4.85 8.75
CA SER A 133 8.73 4.99 10.03
C SER A 133 10.03 4.15 10.06
N LEU A 134 10.55 3.79 8.89
CA LEU A 134 11.80 3.06 8.77
C LEU A 134 12.96 3.90 9.28
N LEU A 135 13.85 3.30 10.09
CA LEU A 135 15.06 3.96 10.62
C LEU A 135 16.34 3.55 9.92
N ARG A 136 16.27 2.57 9.02
CA ARG A 136 17.42 2.05 8.28
C ARG A 136 17.04 1.87 6.82
N GLU A 137 18.04 1.88 5.96
CA GLU A 137 17.85 1.50 4.57
C GLU A 137 17.37 0.05 4.47
N VAL A 138 16.31 -0.15 3.71
CA VAL A 138 15.73 -1.46 3.43
C VAL A 138 15.84 -1.74 1.94
N PHE A 139 16.25 -2.95 1.62
CA PHE A 139 16.36 -3.44 0.24
C PHE A 139 15.47 -4.68 0.09
N ILE A 140 14.56 -4.66 -0.87
CA ILE A 140 13.81 -5.87 -1.24
C ILE A 140 14.74 -6.85 -1.97
N ASN A 141 15.61 -6.31 -2.83
CA ASN A 141 16.68 -7.04 -3.49
C ASN A 141 18.02 -6.37 -3.14
N PRO A 142 18.71 -6.82 -2.09
CA PRO A 142 19.94 -6.15 -1.64
C PRO A 142 21.05 -6.28 -2.68
N PRO A 143 21.93 -5.27 -2.80
CA PRO A 143 23.13 -5.40 -3.60
C PRO A 143 24.00 -6.53 -3.03
N ARG A 144 24.52 -7.39 -3.89
CA ARG A 144 25.46 -8.42 -3.44
C ARG A 144 26.69 -7.73 -2.82
N ASN A 145 26.92 -7.99 -1.56
CA ASN A 145 28.13 -7.56 -0.92
C ASN A 145 29.25 -8.53 -1.37
N LYS A 146 30.18 -8.08 -2.20
CA LYS A 146 31.28 -8.92 -2.71
C LYS A 146 32.19 -9.48 -1.61
N ASN A 147 32.04 -8.99 -0.39
CA ASN A 147 32.86 -9.36 0.77
C ASN A 147 32.17 -10.31 1.77
N VAL A 148 30.96 -10.75 1.48
CA VAL A 148 30.27 -11.78 2.27
C VAL A 148 30.32 -13.08 1.48
N PRO A 149 30.95 -14.16 1.98
CA PRO A 149 30.85 -15.48 1.36
C PRO A 149 29.37 -15.85 1.24
N ASP A 150 28.97 -16.46 0.10
CA ASP A 150 27.63 -17.02 -0.05
C ASP A 150 27.39 -18.00 1.12
N LEU A 151 26.70 -17.54 2.16
CA LEU A 151 26.19 -18.43 3.20
C LEU A 151 25.12 -19.27 2.49
N ILE A 152 25.49 -20.53 2.25
CA ILE A 152 24.63 -21.55 1.65
C ILE A 152 23.38 -21.60 2.54
N ALA A 153 22.24 -21.19 2.00
CA ALA A 153 20.95 -21.40 2.64
C ALA A 153 20.68 -22.90 2.64
N PHE A 154 20.53 -23.47 3.86
CA PHE A 154 20.04 -24.83 4.06
C PHE A 154 18.51 -24.86 3.95
#